data_db2d9a0e21adaccde67e713ceb2810df
#
_entry.id   db2d9a0e21adaccde67e713ceb2810df
#
_cell.length_a   1.000
_cell.length_b   1.000
_cell.length_c   1.000
_cell.angle_alpha   90.00
_cell.angle_beta   90.00
_cell.angle_gamma   90.00
#
_symmetry.space_group_name_H-M   'P 1'
#
loop_
_entity.id
_entity.type
_entity.pdbx_description
1 polymer ?
#
loop_
_entity_poly.entity_id
_entity_poly.type
_entity_poly.pdbx_seq_one_letter_code
_entity_poly.pdbx_strand_id
1 'polypeptide(L)'
;MTPRRTPAHRTDTTPKELPMSAQPAASTPIRVTVWGENRHEQLEPAVAARYPDGMHGAVAQGIEAHLGAGVQVRTATLDDPEHGLTEEVLRDTDVLTWWGHAAHGEVSDEVVERVHRHVLAGMGLIVLHSGHWSKIFMKLMGTSCTLRWRAEHDRELVWTVDPTHPIAQGIPHPMIIEEDEMYGEFFDVPAPDETVFLSTFSGGEVFRSGITYRRGFGKIFYFRPGDQEYPTYFHDGVRKVISNAVEWAVTVRPERTTPTLLRYETEDFYRGQGYGGALNDEARAAAAEAGL
;
A
#
# COMPACT_ATOMS: atom_id res chain seq x y z
N MET A 1 24.92 -43.13 -74.34
CA MET A 1 24.01 -43.26 -73.20
C MET A 1 24.09 -42.01 -72.38
N THR A 2 23.10 -41.12 -72.51
CA THR A 2 23.01 -39.82 -71.89
C THR A 2 22.03 -39.95 -70.69
N PRO A 3 22.37 -39.53 -69.48
CA PRO A 3 21.43 -39.63 -68.37
C PRO A 3 20.38 -38.50 -68.39
N ARG A 4 19.15 -38.87 -68.21
CA ARG A 4 17.98 -37.99 -68.13
C ARG A 4 18.04 -37.15 -66.85
N ARG A 5 17.86 -35.82 -66.96
CA ARG A 5 17.63 -34.90 -65.87
C ARG A 5 16.17 -34.98 -65.39
N THR A 6 15.97 -35.19 -64.10
CA THR A 6 14.68 -35.07 -63.40
C THR A 6 14.39 -33.60 -63.06
N PRO A 7 13.15 -33.09 -63.21
CA PRO A 7 12.85 -31.70 -62.85
C PRO A 7 12.71 -31.54 -61.35
N ALA A 8 13.32 -30.47 -60.84
CA ALA A 8 13.23 -30.07 -59.45
C ALA A 8 11.82 -29.48 -59.14
N HIS A 9 11.19 -30.02 -58.10
CA HIS A 9 9.98 -29.46 -57.52
C HIS A 9 10.34 -28.15 -56.83
N ARG A 10 9.82 -27.03 -57.31
CA ARG A 10 9.79 -25.74 -56.58
C ARG A 10 8.71 -25.85 -55.51
N THR A 11 9.06 -25.88 -54.22
CA THR A 11 8.16 -25.62 -53.13
C THR A 11 7.96 -24.12 -53.00
N ASP A 12 6.75 -23.69 -53.29
CA ASP A 12 6.31 -22.30 -53.08
C ASP A 12 6.11 -22.07 -51.57
N THR A 13 7.07 -21.37 -50.95
CA THR A 13 6.97 -20.97 -49.55
C THR A 13 6.57 -19.51 -49.51
N THR A 14 5.28 -19.26 -49.60
CA THR A 14 4.69 -17.97 -49.24
C THR A 14 4.86 -17.79 -47.73
N PRO A 15 5.43 -16.69 -47.22
CA PRO A 15 5.50 -16.44 -45.79
C PRO A 15 4.09 -16.28 -45.22
N LYS A 16 3.74 -17.16 -44.29
CA LYS A 16 2.50 -17.05 -43.53
C LYS A 16 2.62 -15.83 -42.66
N GLU A 17 1.86 -14.76 -42.92
CA GLU A 17 1.78 -13.60 -42.06
C GLU A 17 1.37 -14.05 -40.66
N LEU A 18 2.25 -13.77 -39.68
CA LEU A 18 1.92 -13.93 -38.28
C LEU A 18 0.83 -12.93 -37.93
N PRO A 19 -0.20 -13.31 -37.16
CA PRO A 19 -1.23 -12.38 -36.76
C PRO A 19 -0.59 -11.25 -35.95
N MET A 20 -0.87 -10.00 -36.35
CA MET A 20 -0.50 -8.81 -35.57
C MET A 20 -0.91 -9.02 -34.12
N SER A 21 0.05 -8.84 -33.21
CA SER A 21 -0.18 -8.92 -31.78
C SER A 21 -1.40 -8.10 -31.39
N ALA A 22 -2.36 -8.72 -30.73
CA ALA A 22 -3.47 -8.02 -30.12
C ALA A 22 -2.90 -6.90 -29.26
N GLN A 23 -3.41 -5.68 -29.42
CA GLN A 23 -3.10 -4.58 -28.51
C GLN A 23 -3.36 -5.06 -27.09
N PRO A 24 -2.46 -4.77 -26.13
CA PRO A 24 -2.73 -5.12 -24.74
C PRO A 24 -4.07 -4.49 -24.35
N ALA A 25 -4.97 -5.30 -23.79
CA ALA A 25 -6.21 -4.80 -23.24
C ALA A 25 -5.88 -3.66 -22.27
N ALA A 26 -6.60 -2.54 -22.36
CA ALA A 26 -6.42 -1.42 -21.45
C ALA A 26 -6.49 -1.97 -20.02
N SER A 27 -5.42 -1.78 -19.24
CA SER A 27 -5.40 -2.20 -17.87
C SER A 27 -6.53 -1.50 -17.11
N THR A 28 -7.27 -2.23 -16.29
CA THR A 28 -8.30 -1.63 -15.43
C THR A 28 -7.64 -0.58 -14.54
N PRO A 29 -8.19 0.66 -14.47
CA PRO A 29 -7.60 1.69 -13.59
C PRO A 29 -7.50 1.22 -12.14
N ILE A 30 -6.43 1.62 -11.46
CA ILE A 30 -6.26 1.40 -10.02
C ILE A 30 -7.28 2.26 -9.28
N ARG A 31 -8.08 1.68 -8.40
CA ARG A 31 -9.08 2.40 -7.61
C ARG A 31 -8.46 2.81 -6.29
N VAL A 32 -8.32 4.11 -6.09
CA VAL A 32 -7.69 4.70 -4.90
C VAL A 32 -8.75 5.43 -4.08
N THR A 33 -8.79 5.15 -2.79
CA THR A 33 -9.50 5.98 -1.83
C THR A 33 -8.48 6.78 -1.04
N VAL A 34 -8.57 8.12 -1.11
CA VAL A 34 -7.72 9.04 -0.37
C VAL A 34 -8.49 9.52 0.85
N TRP A 35 -8.09 9.03 2.02
CA TRP A 35 -8.71 9.37 3.29
C TRP A 35 -7.90 10.41 4.06
N GLY A 36 -8.58 11.44 4.57
CA GLY A 36 -8.02 12.42 5.48
C GLY A 36 -8.98 12.76 6.60
N GLU A 37 -8.48 13.05 7.80
CA GLU A 37 -9.37 13.41 8.92
C GLU A 37 -10.05 14.77 8.74
N ASN A 38 -9.46 15.68 7.96
CA ASN A 38 -10.01 16.98 7.61
C ASN A 38 -10.38 17.85 8.83
N ARG A 39 -9.62 17.77 9.93
CA ARG A 39 -9.86 18.55 11.14
C ARG A 39 -9.13 19.87 11.13
N HIS A 40 -7.86 19.89 10.77
CA HIS A 40 -7.06 21.12 10.72
C HIS A 40 -7.63 22.13 9.73
N GLU A 41 -8.07 21.68 8.57
CA GLU A 41 -8.66 22.53 7.53
C GLU A 41 -9.97 23.19 8.00
N GLN A 42 -10.70 22.53 8.91
CA GLN A 42 -11.93 23.09 9.49
C GLN A 42 -11.67 24.04 10.66
N LEU A 43 -10.61 23.83 11.41
CA LEU A 43 -10.33 24.55 12.65
C LEU A 43 -9.30 25.66 12.49
N GLU A 44 -8.42 25.58 11.49
CA GLU A 44 -7.28 26.47 11.31
C GLU A 44 -7.34 27.18 9.95
N PRO A 45 -7.70 28.49 9.93
CA PRO A 45 -7.82 29.25 8.67
C PRO A 45 -6.54 29.23 7.81
N ALA A 46 -5.36 29.13 8.43
CA ALA A 46 -4.09 29.07 7.71
C ALA A 46 -3.95 27.75 6.95
N VAL A 47 -4.38 26.63 7.54
CA VAL A 47 -4.40 25.31 6.89
C VAL A 47 -5.46 25.28 5.79
N ALA A 48 -6.67 25.78 6.05
CA ALA A 48 -7.72 25.90 5.04
C ALA A 48 -7.27 26.73 3.83
N ALA A 49 -6.53 27.82 4.05
CA ALA A 49 -6.00 28.63 2.97
C ALA A 49 -4.90 27.93 2.16
N ARG A 50 -4.10 27.08 2.81
CA ARG A 50 -3.03 26.28 2.18
C ARG A 50 -3.59 25.09 1.42
N TYR A 51 -4.59 24.44 1.95
CA TYR A 51 -5.24 23.24 1.39
C TYR A 51 -6.75 23.50 1.17
N PRO A 52 -7.13 24.32 0.18
CA PRO A 52 -8.52 24.74 -0.02
C PRO A 52 -9.47 23.56 -0.33
N ASP A 53 -8.96 22.49 -0.93
CA ASP A 53 -9.69 21.25 -1.19
C ASP A 53 -9.39 20.15 -0.14
N GLY A 54 -8.82 20.55 1.00
CA GLY A 54 -8.29 19.64 2.03
C GLY A 54 -6.98 18.98 1.64
N MET A 55 -6.25 18.48 2.64
CA MET A 55 -4.99 17.74 2.40
C MET A 55 -5.25 16.47 1.59
N HIS A 56 -6.36 15.79 1.84
CA HIS A 56 -6.81 14.64 1.07
C HIS A 56 -7.06 15.01 -0.41
N GLY A 57 -7.60 16.18 -0.68
CA GLY A 57 -7.77 16.71 -2.04
C GLY A 57 -6.42 16.97 -2.72
N ALA A 58 -5.46 17.56 -2.01
CA ALA A 58 -4.11 17.80 -2.56
C ALA A 58 -3.36 16.48 -2.90
N VAL A 59 -3.51 15.46 -2.06
CA VAL A 59 -2.96 14.12 -2.31
C VAL A 59 -3.66 13.49 -3.52
N ALA A 60 -5.00 13.55 -3.60
CA ALA A 60 -5.78 13.03 -4.72
C ALA A 60 -5.36 13.67 -6.05
N GLN A 61 -5.28 15.00 -6.09
CA GLN A 61 -4.80 15.74 -7.26
C GLN A 61 -3.39 15.33 -7.68
N GLY A 62 -2.48 15.10 -6.72
CA GLY A 62 -1.12 14.63 -6.98
C GLY A 62 -1.09 13.26 -7.66
N ILE A 63 -1.89 12.33 -7.16
CA ILE A 63 -2.02 10.97 -7.71
C ILE A 63 -2.60 11.03 -9.13
N GLU A 64 -3.68 11.79 -9.35
CA GLU A 64 -4.31 11.95 -10.66
C GLU A 64 -3.36 12.61 -11.68
N ALA A 65 -2.60 13.62 -11.25
CA ALA A 65 -1.65 14.32 -12.12
C ALA A 65 -0.53 13.41 -12.63
N HIS A 66 -0.06 12.48 -11.81
CA HIS A 66 1.03 11.57 -12.17
C HIS A 66 0.57 10.28 -12.89
N LEU A 67 -0.60 9.75 -12.54
CA LEU A 67 -1.06 8.46 -13.05
C LEU A 67 -2.14 8.59 -14.15
N GLY A 68 -2.78 9.75 -14.29
CA GLY A 68 -3.73 10.04 -15.36
C GLY A 68 -4.84 8.99 -15.47
N ALA A 69 -5.03 8.46 -16.67
CA ALA A 69 -6.05 7.44 -16.95
C ALA A 69 -5.77 6.06 -16.27
N GLY A 70 -4.59 5.88 -15.70
CA GLY A 70 -4.21 4.65 -14.97
C GLY A 70 -4.85 4.52 -13.58
N VAL A 71 -5.54 5.56 -13.11
CA VAL A 71 -6.11 5.62 -11.77
C VAL A 71 -7.54 6.16 -11.78
N GLN A 72 -8.33 5.71 -10.82
CA GLN A 72 -9.62 6.30 -10.46
C GLN A 72 -9.55 6.64 -8.98
N VAL A 73 -9.61 7.94 -8.66
CA VAL A 73 -9.46 8.44 -7.29
C VAL A 73 -10.82 8.87 -6.74
N ARG A 74 -11.08 8.54 -5.47
CA ARG A 74 -12.13 9.13 -4.64
C ARG A 74 -11.51 9.64 -3.35
N THR A 75 -12.11 10.66 -2.76
CA THR A 75 -11.75 11.17 -1.43
C THR A 75 -12.79 10.72 -0.41
N ALA A 76 -12.38 10.62 0.85
CA ALA A 76 -13.24 10.37 1.99
C ALA A 76 -12.66 11.04 3.24
N THR A 77 -13.52 11.43 4.17
CA THR A 77 -13.13 12.15 5.38
C THR A 77 -13.74 11.55 6.64
N LEU A 78 -13.26 11.99 7.79
CA LEU A 78 -13.76 11.55 9.10
C LEU A 78 -15.25 11.86 9.29
N ASP A 79 -15.75 12.95 8.71
CA ASP A 79 -17.14 13.38 8.88
C ASP A 79 -18.15 12.69 7.96
N ASP A 80 -17.66 11.95 6.96
CA ASP A 80 -18.54 11.16 6.11
C ASP A 80 -19.20 10.02 6.92
N PRO A 81 -20.40 9.57 6.54
CA PRO A 81 -21.00 8.38 7.16
C PRO A 81 -20.03 7.19 7.14
N GLU A 82 -19.84 6.56 8.30
CA GLU A 82 -18.85 5.51 8.50
C GLU A 82 -17.43 5.95 8.06
N HIS A 83 -17.12 7.24 8.23
CA HIS A 83 -15.87 7.88 7.79
C HIS A 83 -15.59 7.72 6.29
N GLY A 84 -16.64 7.54 5.47
CA GLY A 84 -16.52 7.27 4.04
C GLY A 84 -15.90 5.91 3.69
N LEU A 85 -15.69 5.04 4.71
CA LEU A 85 -15.00 3.75 4.59
C LEU A 85 -15.96 2.57 4.84
N THR A 86 -17.11 2.60 4.15
CA THR A 86 -18.10 1.52 4.19
C THR A 86 -17.53 0.23 3.60
N GLU A 87 -18.17 -0.90 3.87
CA GLU A 87 -17.77 -2.21 3.29
C GLU A 87 -17.78 -2.17 1.74
N GLU A 88 -18.73 -1.46 1.15
CA GLU A 88 -18.84 -1.30 -0.29
C GLU A 88 -17.66 -0.50 -0.85
N VAL A 89 -17.35 0.65 -0.23
CA VAL A 89 -16.22 1.50 -0.63
C VAL A 89 -14.91 0.73 -0.55
N LEU A 90 -14.66 0.01 0.55
CA LEU A 90 -13.40 -0.72 0.73
C LEU A 90 -13.28 -1.94 -0.20
N ARG A 91 -14.40 -2.60 -0.53
CA ARG A 91 -14.41 -3.64 -1.55
C ARG A 91 -14.02 -3.10 -2.91
N ASP A 92 -14.42 -1.86 -3.19
CA ASP A 92 -14.13 -1.16 -4.44
C ASP A 92 -12.85 -0.29 -4.37
N THR A 93 -11.97 -0.52 -3.41
CA THR A 93 -10.69 0.19 -3.24
C THR A 93 -9.53 -0.77 -3.41
N ASP A 94 -8.59 -0.48 -4.30
CA ASP A 94 -7.35 -1.25 -4.47
C ASP A 94 -6.26 -0.76 -3.52
N VAL A 95 -6.18 0.56 -3.33
CA VAL A 95 -5.22 1.22 -2.43
C VAL A 95 -5.93 2.31 -1.64
N LEU A 96 -5.73 2.29 -0.32
CA LEU A 96 -6.18 3.33 0.61
C LEU A 96 -4.98 4.18 1.03
N THR A 97 -5.07 5.51 0.92
CA THR A 97 -4.13 6.41 1.61
C THR A 97 -4.76 6.91 2.91
N TRP A 98 -3.94 7.09 3.93
CA TRP A 98 -4.39 7.48 5.26
C TRP A 98 -3.57 8.63 5.81
N TRP A 99 -4.20 9.77 6.01
CA TRP A 99 -3.64 10.88 6.75
C TRP A 99 -4.56 11.24 7.93
N GLY A 100 -4.02 11.34 9.14
CA GLY A 100 -4.73 11.76 10.34
C GLY A 100 -3.74 12.30 11.36
N HIS A 101 -4.16 13.24 12.21
CA HIS A 101 -3.32 13.90 13.19
C HIS A 101 -4.07 14.17 14.52
N ALA A 102 -4.98 15.14 14.54
CA ALA A 102 -5.63 15.58 15.78
C ALA A 102 -6.76 14.65 16.24
N ALA A 103 -7.36 13.91 15.34
CA ALA A 103 -8.63 13.20 15.56
C ALA A 103 -8.50 11.66 15.49
N HIS A 104 -7.32 11.09 15.69
CA HIS A 104 -7.13 9.63 15.69
C HIS A 104 -8.12 8.88 16.59
N GLY A 105 -8.45 9.48 17.75
CA GLY A 105 -9.38 8.90 18.71
C GLY A 105 -10.83 8.84 18.23
N GLU A 106 -11.22 9.73 17.30
CA GLU A 106 -12.58 9.84 16.77
C GLU A 106 -12.90 8.78 15.72
N VAL A 107 -11.88 8.16 15.12
CA VAL A 107 -12.10 7.05 14.18
C VAL A 107 -12.69 5.86 14.93
N SER A 108 -13.87 5.40 14.50
CA SER A 108 -14.56 4.29 15.16
C SER A 108 -13.79 2.99 15.03
N ASP A 109 -13.80 2.19 16.09
CA ASP A 109 -13.09 0.91 16.12
C ASP A 109 -13.67 -0.07 15.09
N GLU A 110 -14.97 0.03 14.78
CA GLU A 110 -15.62 -0.77 13.74
C GLU A 110 -15.06 -0.49 12.35
N VAL A 111 -14.79 0.78 12.03
CA VAL A 111 -14.14 1.17 10.76
C VAL A 111 -12.69 0.69 10.75
N VAL A 112 -11.97 0.83 11.86
CA VAL A 112 -10.60 0.31 11.99
C VAL A 112 -10.54 -1.20 11.72
N GLU A 113 -11.45 -1.98 12.33
CA GLU A 113 -11.52 -3.43 12.11
C GLU A 113 -11.84 -3.78 10.65
N ARG A 114 -12.73 -3.01 10.04
CA ARG A 114 -13.08 -3.18 8.62
C ARG A 114 -11.87 -2.93 7.72
N VAL A 115 -11.20 -1.79 7.87
CA VAL A 115 -9.98 -1.46 7.11
C VAL A 115 -8.92 -2.53 7.33
N HIS A 116 -8.70 -2.95 8.58
CA HIS A 116 -7.74 -4.00 8.92
C HIS A 116 -8.01 -5.30 8.14
N ARG A 117 -9.27 -5.77 8.12
CA ARG A 117 -9.64 -6.97 7.35
C ARG A 117 -9.37 -6.82 5.86
N HIS A 118 -9.69 -5.65 5.28
CA HIS A 118 -9.42 -5.38 3.86
C HIS A 118 -7.93 -5.33 3.54
N VAL A 119 -7.08 -4.76 4.42
CA VAL A 119 -5.62 -4.80 4.27
C VAL A 119 -5.13 -6.24 4.30
N LEU A 120 -5.55 -7.03 5.30
CA LEU A 120 -5.15 -8.45 5.37
C LEU A 120 -5.60 -9.25 4.14
N ALA A 121 -6.73 -8.88 3.52
CA ALA A 121 -7.24 -9.49 2.30
C ALA A 121 -6.56 -8.98 1.02
N GLY A 122 -5.63 -8.01 1.10
CA GLY A 122 -4.83 -7.58 -0.05
C GLY A 122 -5.06 -6.13 -0.51
N MET A 123 -5.86 -5.31 0.18
CA MET A 123 -5.90 -3.88 -0.08
C MET A 123 -4.56 -3.25 0.30
N GLY A 124 -3.97 -2.45 -0.60
CA GLY A 124 -2.79 -1.65 -0.28
C GLY A 124 -3.12 -0.52 0.70
N LEU A 125 -2.17 -0.18 1.57
CA LEU A 125 -2.31 0.94 2.51
C LEU A 125 -1.08 1.83 2.45
N ILE A 126 -1.29 3.13 2.24
CA ILE A 126 -0.25 4.15 2.30
C ILE A 126 -0.56 5.06 3.48
N VAL A 127 0.29 5.03 4.50
CA VAL A 127 0.15 5.83 5.71
C VAL A 127 1.08 7.03 5.62
N LEU A 128 0.51 8.21 5.76
CA LEU A 128 1.20 9.48 5.55
C LEU A 128 1.43 10.21 6.88
N HIS A 129 2.63 10.70 7.08
CA HIS A 129 3.04 11.61 8.15
C HIS A 129 2.54 11.16 9.54
N SER A 130 1.76 11.98 10.21
CA SER A 130 1.16 11.74 11.53
C SER A 130 0.20 10.56 11.59
N GLY A 131 -0.20 10.02 10.44
CA GLY A 131 -0.92 8.74 10.34
C GLY A 131 -0.22 7.56 10.99
N HIS A 132 1.08 7.69 11.34
CA HIS A 132 1.79 6.69 12.14
C HIS A 132 1.10 6.38 13.48
N TRP A 133 0.42 7.36 14.06
CA TRP A 133 -0.27 7.22 15.35
C TRP A 133 -1.76 6.85 15.19
N SER A 134 -2.21 6.56 13.97
CA SER A 134 -3.59 6.09 13.74
C SER A 134 -3.83 4.70 14.34
N LYS A 135 -5.06 4.48 14.79
CA LYS A 135 -5.49 3.16 15.32
C LYS A 135 -5.20 2.03 14.33
N ILE A 136 -5.41 2.27 13.03
CA ILE A 136 -5.17 1.25 11.99
C ILE A 136 -3.69 0.92 11.85
N PHE A 137 -2.80 1.92 11.85
CA PHE A 137 -1.37 1.66 11.69
C PHE A 137 -0.81 0.97 12.93
N MET A 138 -1.14 1.46 14.14
CA MET A 138 -0.77 0.79 15.40
C MET A 138 -1.25 -0.66 15.45
N LYS A 139 -2.48 -0.94 14.99
CA LYS A 139 -3.02 -2.30 14.93
C LYS A 139 -2.23 -3.21 13.98
N LEU A 140 -1.86 -2.70 12.82
CA LEU A 140 -1.08 -3.45 11.82
C LEU A 140 0.38 -3.66 12.23
N MET A 141 0.96 -2.71 12.95
CA MET A 141 2.34 -2.79 13.42
C MET A 141 2.48 -3.59 14.73
N GLY A 142 1.46 -3.57 15.59
CA GLY A 142 1.49 -4.24 16.89
C GLY A 142 2.38 -3.54 17.93
N THR A 143 2.70 -2.25 17.72
CA THR A 143 3.56 -1.42 18.58
C THR A 143 2.90 -0.07 18.83
N SER A 144 3.52 0.77 19.65
CA SER A 144 3.00 2.11 19.95
C SER A 144 3.10 3.08 18.77
N CYS A 145 3.95 2.79 17.80
CA CYS A 145 4.28 3.65 16.68
C CYS A 145 4.71 5.07 17.09
N THR A 146 5.19 5.25 18.32
CA THR A 146 5.69 6.53 18.81
C THR A 146 7.04 6.88 18.20
N LEU A 147 7.32 8.16 18.12
CA LEU A 147 8.56 8.71 17.58
C LEU A 147 8.89 10.03 18.30
N ARG A 148 9.97 10.69 17.93
CA ARG A 148 10.30 12.05 18.36
C ARG A 148 9.98 13.02 17.26
N TRP A 149 9.51 14.21 17.61
CA TRP A 149 9.17 15.25 16.65
C TRP A 149 9.53 16.63 17.16
N ARG A 150 9.67 17.58 16.22
CA ARG A 150 9.91 19.01 16.48
C ARG A 150 9.30 19.82 15.34
N ALA A 151 8.48 20.82 15.68
CA ALA A 151 7.86 21.74 14.72
C ALA A 151 8.64 23.08 14.71
N GLU A 152 9.75 23.15 14.00
CA GLU A 152 10.66 24.31 13.95
C GLU A 152 11.10 24.66 12.51
N HIS A 153 10.25 24.39 11.51
CA HIS A 153 10.54 24.67 10.09
C HIS A 153 11.85 24.01 9.62
N ASP A 154 12.03 22.72 9.94
CA ASP A 154 13.23 22.01 9.58
C ASP A 154 13.31 21.74 8.08
N ARG A 155 14.49 21.95 7.52
CA ARG A 155 14.82 21.47 6.19
C ARG A 155 15.06 19.96 6.23
N GLU A 156 14.37 19.23 5.37
CA GLU A 156 14.50 17.80 5.24
C GLU A 156 15.23 17.40 3.96
N LEU A 157 16.19 16.49 4.09
CA LEU A 157 16.83 15.81 2.97
C LEU A 157 16.37 14.35 2.97
N VAL A 158 15.57 13.98 1.98
CA VAL A 158 15.09 12.59 1.82
C VAL A 158 16.05 11.83 0.90
N TRP A 159 16.79 10.90 1.49
CA TRP A 159 17.80 10.08 0.81
C TRP A 159 17.16 8.77 0.33
N THR A 160 17.33 8.46 -0.95
CA THR A 160 16.97 7.14 -1.48
C THR A 160 18.00 6.11 -1.02
N VAL A 161 17.58 5.14 -0.24
CA VAL A 161 18.43 4.05 0.28
C VAL A 161 18.39 2.85 -0.66
N ASP A 162 17.20 2.56 -1.21
CA ASP A 162 17.04 1.54 -2.24
C ASP A 162 16.62 2.18 -3.59
N PRO A 163 17.58 2.52 -4.44
CA PRO A 163 17.28 3.15 -5.73
C PRO A 163 16.65 2.19 -6.75
N THR A 164 16.61 0.89 -6.47
CA THR A 164 16.00 -0.11 -7.34
C THR A 164 14.52 -0.34 -7.02
N HIS A 165 14.08 0.10 -5.84
CA HIS A 165 12.70 -0.05 -5.41
C HIS A 165 11.73 0.74 -6.31
N PRO A 166 10.57 0.17 -6.71
CA PRO A 166 9.60 0.86 -7.57
C PRO A 166 9.17 2.23 -7.05
N ILE A 167 9.00 2.39 -5.73
CA ILE A 167 8.61 3.66 -5.11
C ILE A 167 9.68 4.75 -5.32
N ALA A 168 10.94 4.39 -5.47
CA ALA A 168 12.04 5.34 -5.64
C ALA A 168 12.25 5.81 -7.09
N GLN A 169 11.50 5.27 -8.05
CA GLN A 169 11.74 5.55 -9.46
C GLN A 169 11.43 7.01 -9.82
N GLY A 170 12.44 7.69 -10.41
CA GLY A 170 12.32 9.08 -10.84
C GLY A 170 12.33 10.10 -9.70
N ILE A 171 12.71 9.70 -8.48
CA ILE A 171 12.82 10.61 -7.32
C ILE A 171 14.22 11.24 -7.31
N PRO A 172 14.33 12.59 -7.12
CA PRO A 172 15.61 13.24 -6.91
C PRO A 172 16.37 12.66 -5.70
N HIS A 173 17.70 12.65 -5.77
CA HIS A 173 18.53 12.11 -4.70
C HIS A 173 19.63 13.10 -4.27
N PRO A 174 19.52 13.74 -3.09
CA PRO A 174 18.37 13.69 -2.20
C PRO A 174 17.17 14.50 -2.77
N MET A 175 15.96 14.12 -2.39
CA MET A 175 14.80 15.01 -2.51
C MET A 175 14.87 16.00 -1.36
N ILE A 176 14.72 17.29 -1.66
CA ILE A 176 14.84 18.37 -0.66
C ILE A 176 13.45 18.95 -0.41
N ILE A 177 13.04 18.98 0.85
CA ILE A 177 11.86 19.67 1.33
C ILE A 177 12.38 20.82 2.20
N GLU A 178 12.10 22.06 1.78
CA GLU A 178 12.75 23.23 2.39
C GLU A 178 12.25 23.49 3.82
N GLU A 179 10.99 23.19 4.09
CA GLU A 179 10.40 23.34 5.42
C GLU A 179 9.38 22.22 5.66
N ASP A 180 9.51 21.51 6.77
CA ASP A 180 8.53 20.53 7.26
C ASP A 180 8.76 20.27 8.77
N GLU A 181 7.88 19.50 9.40
CA GLU A 181 8.04 19.02 10.76
C GLU A 181 9.14 17.94 10.80
N MET A 182 10.06 18.03 11.77
CA MET A 182 11.08 17.01 11.97
C MET A 182 10.52 15.79 12.69
N TYR A 183 10.75 14.59 12.14
CA TYR A 183 10.65 13.34 12.86
C TYR A 183 12.02 12.71 13.06
N GLY A 184 12.23 12.13 14.25
CA GLY A 184 13.50 11.51 14.63
C GLY A 184 13.32 10.11 15.21
N GLU A 185 14.34 9.28 15.03
CA GLU A 185 14.44 7.98 15.70
C GLU A 185 14.53 8.18 17.24
N PHE A 186 14.02 7.26 18.05
CA PHE A 186 13.62 5.91 17.70
C PHE A 186 12.13 5.86 17.33
N PHE A 187 11.80 5.34 16.14
CA PHE A 187 10.45 5.07 15.72
C PHE A 187 10.06 3.65 16.13
N ASP A 188 9.08 3.54 17.04
CA ASP A 188 8.65 2.27 17.64
C ASP A 188 7.75 1.48 16.69
N VAL A 189 8.37 0.93 15.66
CA VAL A 189 7.73 0.02 14.70
C VAL A 189 8.58 -1.25 14.53
N PRO A 190 7.99 -2.37 14.12
CA PRO A 190 8.76 -3.57 13.79
C PRO A 190 9.84 -3.28 12.75
N ALA A 191 10.84 -4.14 12.65
CA ALA A 191 11.78 -4.08 11.54
C ALA A 191 10.99 -4.06 10.22
N PRO A 192 11.21 -3.05 9.35
CA PRO A 192 10.53 -2.99 8.07
C PRO A 192 11.00 -4.12 7.14
N ASP A 193 10.14 -4.52 6.21
CA ASP A 193 10.52 -5.46 5.16
C ASP A 193 11.58 -4.80 4.25
N GLU A 194 11.38 -3.50 3.92
CA GLU A 194 12.33 -2.71 3.14
C GLU A 194 12.36 -1.26 3.66
N THR A 195 13.54 -0.64 3.62
CA THR A 195 13.72 0.80 3.86
C THR A 195 14.05 1.46 2.53
N VAL A 196 13.10 2.23 2.00
CA VAL A 196 13.25 2.90 0.70
C VAL A 196 13.90 4.27 0.86
N PHE A 197 13.49 5.01 1.90
CA PHE A 197 13.99 6.36 2.17
C PHE A 197 14.41 6.53 3.62
N LEU A 198 15.48 7.32 3.80
CA LEU A 198 15.91 7.90 5.07
C LEU A 198 15.87 9.42 4.97
N SER A 199 15.46 10.09 6.02
CA SER A 199 15.52 11.55 6.11
C SER A 199 16.56 12.00 7.10
N THR A 200 17.17 13.14 6.80
CA THR A 200 18.03 13.89 7.73
C THR A 200 17.53 15.32 7.85
N PHE A 201 17.67 15.90 9.03
CA PHE A 201 17.19 17.23 9.37
C PHE A 201 18.31 18.15 9.84
N SER A 202 17.99 19.43 10.02
CA SER A 202 18.98 20.47 10.36
C SER A 202 19.70 20.23 11.69
N GLY A 203 19.06 19.55 12.65
CA GLY A 203 19.65 19.21 13.94
C GLY A 203 20.52 17.94 13.91
N GLY A 204 20.61 17.25 12.78
CA GLY A 204 21.35 16.00 12.63
C GLY A 204 20.51 14.75 12.93
N GLU A 205 19.22 14.91 13.17
CA GLU A 205 18.30 13.79 13.35
C GLU A 205 18.22 12.97 12.06
N VAL A 206 18.03 11.65 12.26
CA VAL A 206 17.83 10.68 11.18
C VAL A 206 16.50 9.98 11.42
N PHE A 207 15.78 9.69 10.34
CA PHE A 207 14.50 9.01 10.41
C PHE A 207 14.27 8.08 9.22
N ARG A 208 13.70 6.90 9.47
CA ARG A 208 13.24 5.98 8.43
C ARG A 208 11.96 6.51 7.79
N SER A 209 12.11 7.41 6.83
CA SER A 209 11.00 8.20 6.27
C SER A 209 10.18 7.51 5.19
N GLY A 210 10.69 6.41 4.63
CA GLY A 210 9.95 5.60 3.66
C GLY A 210 10.21 4.11 3.91
N ILE A 211 9.25 3.41 4.51
CA ILE A 211 9.39 2.00 4.90
C ILE A 211 8.19 1.17 4.49
N THR A 212 8.42 -0.10 4.19
CA THR A 212 7.40 -1.02 3.71
C THR A 212 7.18 -2.18 4.67
N TYR A 213 5.95 -2.70 4.63
CA TYR A 213 5.53 -3.90 5.35
C TYR A 213 4.56 -4.72 4.51
N ARG A 214 4.48 -6.01 4.82
CA ARG A 214 3.40 -6.90 4.40
C ARG A 214 2.63 -7.37 5.62
N ARG A 215 1.29 -7.33 5.52
CA ARG A 215 0.38 -7.90 6.52
C ARG A 215 -0.72 -8.66 5.80
N GLY A 216 -0.81 -9.97 6.06
CA GLY A 216 -1.62 -10.84 5.22
C GLY A 216 -1.19 -10.77 3.76
N PHE A 217 -2.11 -10.42 2.87
CA PHE A 217 -1.83 -10.21 1.44
C PHE A 217 -1.59 -8.73 1.09
N GLY A 218 -1.85 -7.80 2.03
CA GLY A 218 -1.72 -6.35 1.81
C GLY A 218 -0.27 -5.87 1.90
N LYS A 219 0.04 -4.88 1.08
CA LYS A 219 1.26 -4.11 1.14
C LYS A 219 1.00 -2.79 1.86
N ILE A 220 1.90 -2.39 2.73
CA ILE A 220 1.81 -1.17 3.50
C ILE A 220 3.07 -0.34 3.24
N PHE A 221 2.88 0.93 2.95
CA PHE A 221 3.97 1.91 2.86
C PHE A 221 3.70 3.04 3.85
N TYR A 222 4.66 3.34 4.70
CA TYR A 222 4.67 4.53 5.52
C TYR A 222 5.60 5.57 4.90
N PHE A 223 5.13 6.82 4.79
CA PHE A 223 5.90 7.93 4.26
C PHE A 223 5.78 9.16 5.15
N ARG A 224 6.92 9.66 5.63
CA ARG A 224 6.99 10.70 6.65
C ARG A 224 6.57 12.09 6.21
N PRO A 225 7.01 12.66 5.05
CA PRO A 225 6.70 14.04 4.70
C PRO A 225 5.20 14.34 4.68
N GLY A 226 4.78 15.51 5.18
CA GLY A 226 3.38 15.94 5.00
C GLY A 226 2.66 16.49 6.21
N ASP A 227 3.30 17.34 7.01
CA ASP A 227 2.62 18.09 8.06
C ASP A 227 1.64 19.14 7.49
N GLN A 228 0.57 19.44 8.21
CA GLN A 228 -0.48 20.38 7.79
C GLN A 228 -0.02 21.84 7.71
N GLU A 229 1.02 22.18 8.42
CA GLU A 229 1.54 23.57 8.46
C GLU A 229 2.36 23.93 7.21
N TYR A 230 2.71 22.94 6.37
CA TYR A 230 3.56 23.12 5.21
C TYR A 230 2.87 22.66 3.91
N PRO A 231 3.21 23.26 2.75
CA PRO A 231 2.63 22.89 1.45
C PRO A 231 3.22 21.59 0.88
N THR A 232 3.57 20.64 1.73
CA THR A 232 4.35 19.45 1.39
C THR A 232 3.64 18.56 0.37
N TYR A 233 2.31 18.48 0.38
CA TYR A 233 1.55 17.71 -0.63
C TYR A 233 1.42 18.42 -1.98
N PHE A 234 1.99 19.62 -2.15
CA PHE A 234 2.19 20.24 -3.45
C PHE A 234 3.63 20.08 -3.97
N HIS A 235 4.53 19.53 -3.18
CA HIS A 235 5.90 19.24 -3.62
C HIS A 235 5.90 18.08 -4.62
N ASP A 236 6.44 18.30 -5.82
CA ASP A 236 6.36 17.35 -6.94
C ASP A 236 6.98 15.97 -6.61
N GLY A 237 8.15 15.98 -5.95
CA GLY A 237 8.80 14.75 -5.51
C GLY A 237 7.97 13.95 -4.50
N VAL A 238 7.28 14.62 -3.56
CA VAL A 238 6.39 13.97 -2.58
C VAL A 238 5.18 13.35 -3.30
N ARG A 239 4.55 14.09 -4.22
CA ARG A 239 3.46 13.59 -5.06
C ARG A 239 3.89 12.37 -5.88
N LYS A 240 5.11 12.45 -6.45
CA LYS A 240 5.67 11.34 -7.23
C LYS A 240 5.90 10.09 -6.38
N VAL A 241 6.45 10.23 -5.15
CA VAL A 241 6.61 9.09 -4.22
C VAL A 241 5.27 8.44 -3.91
N ILE A 242 4.25 9.26 -3.57
CA ILE A 242 2.91 8.75 -3.26
C ILE A 242 2.30 8.01 -4.46
N SER A 243 2.44 8.58 -5.67
CA SER A 243 1.93 7.97 -6.89
C SER A 243 2.62 6.64 -7.22
N ASN A 244 3.95 6.58 -7.10
CA ASN A 244 4.71 5.34 -7.25
C ASN A 244 4.29 4.30 -6.19
N ALA A 245 4.01 4.76 -4.96
CA ALA A 245 3.55 3.89 -3.88
C ALA A 245 2.15 3.32 -4.18
N VAL A 246 1.27 4.08 -4.83
CA VAL A 246 -0.04 3.59 -5.30
C VAL A 246 0.14 2.44 -6.28
N GLU A 247 0.98 2.59 -7.29
CA GLU A 247 1.25 1.51 -8.26
C GLU A 247 1.88 0.28 -7.58
N TRP A 248 2.86 0.52 -6.69
CA TRP A 248 3.53 -0.56 -5.96
C TRP A 248 2.59 -1.32 -5.02
N ALA A 249 1.65 -0.62 -4.35
CA ALA A 249 0.80 -1.20 -3.32
C ALA A 249 -0.32 -2.10 -3.87
N VAL A 250 -0.62 -2.00 -5.17
CA VAL A 250 -1.62 -2.89 -5.79
C VAL A 250 -1.23 -4.35 -5.63
N THR A 251 -2.17 -5.16 -5.17
CA THR A 251 -2.02 -6.61 -5.06
C THR A 251 -3.16 -7.32 -5.78
N VAL A 252 -2.91 -8.58 -6.15
CA VAL A 252 -3.99 -9.45 -6.60
C VAL A 252 -4.76 -9.93 -5.37
N ARG A 253 -6.04 -9.52 -5.24
CA ARG A 253 -6.86 -9.95 -4.12
C ARG A 253 -7.34 -11.38 -4.32
N PRO A 254 -7.21 -12.26 -3.31
CA PRO A 254 -7.63 -13.65 -3.41
C PRO A 254 -9.11 -13.86 -3.79
N GLU A 255 -9.99 -12.97 -3.33
CA GLU A 255 -11.42 -13.03 -3.68
C GLU A 255 -11.72 -12.71 -5.15
N ARG A 256 -10.79 -12.06 -5.88
CA ARG A 256 -10.90 -11.76 -7.31
C ARG A 256 -10.30 -12.84 -8.20
N THR A 257 -9.38 -13.59 -7.65
CA THR A 257 -8.89 -14.82 -8.24
C THR A 257 -9.55 -15.93 -7.46
N THR A 258 -10.38 -16.76 -8.06
CA THR A 258 -10.86 -17.95 -7.37
C THR A 258 -9.64 -18.83 -7.06
N PRO A 259 -8.96 -18.67 -5.90
CA PRO A 259 -7.87 -19.56 -5.59
C PRO A 259 -8.52 -20.88 -5.29
N THR A 260 -8.14 -21.89 -6.02
CA THR A 260 -8.31 -23.26 -5.56
C THR A 260 -7.44 -23.35 -4.30
N LEU A 261 -8.00 -22.95 -3.15
CA LEU A 261 -7.45 -23.33 -1.87
C LEU A 261 -7.51 -24.85 -1.86
N LEU A 262 -6.39 -25.49 -2.17
CA LEU A 262 -6.23 -26.88 -1.86
C LEU A 262 -6.35 -26.95 -0.33
N ARG A 263 -7.56 -27.27 0.15
CA ARG A 263 -7.72 -27.78 1.49
C ARG A 263 -6.97 -29.09 1.52
N TYR A 264 -5.76 -29.04 2.02
CA TYR A 264 -5.15 -30.25 2.54
C TYR A 264 -5.95 -30.60 3.79
N GLU A 265 -6.85 -31.58 3.67
CA GLU A 265 -7.39 -32.23 4.84
C GLU A 265 -6.25 -33.06 5.41
N THR A 266 -5.49 -32.43 6.29
CA THR A 266 -4.27 -32.99 6.90
C THR A 266 -4.57 -34.34 7.57
N GLU A 267 -5.78 -34.53 8.08
CA GLU A 267 -6.20 -35.81 8.66
C GLU A 267 -6.24 -36.93 7.62
N ASP A 268 -6.78 -36.70 6.43
CA ASP A 268 -6.86 -37.74 5.39
C ASP A 268 -5.50 -38.04 4.77
N PHE A 269 -4.64 -37.01 4.64
CA PHE A 269 -3.28 -37.23 4.18
C PHE A 269 -2.49 -38.12 5.14
N TYR A 270 -2.56 -37.84 6.44
CA TYR A 270 -1.84 -38.64 7.44
C TYR A 270 -2.47 -40.01 7.68
N ARG A 271 -3.79 -40.17 7.56
CA ARG A 271 -4.45 -41.49 7.59
C ARG A 271 -3.99 -42.38 6.45
N GLY A 272 -3.88 -41.85 5.23
CA GLY A 272 -3.39 -42.55 4.06
C GLY A 272 -1.92 -42.99 4.17
N GLN A 273 -1.13 -42.31 5.00
CA GLN A 273 0.30 -42.60 5.24
C GLN A 273 0.53 -43.46 6.50
N GLY A 274 -0.50 -43.85 7.21
CA GLY A 274 -0.39 -44.62 8.46
C GLY A 274 0.10 -43.80 9.66
N TYR A 275 0.12 -42.47 9.54
CA TYR A 275 0.47 -41.57 10.66
C TYR A 275 -0.76 -41.07 11.38
N GLY A 276 -0.85 -41.26 12.68
CA GLY A 276 -1.69 -40.52 13.60
C GLY A 276 -3.16 -40.97 13.77
N GLY A 277 -3.71 -41.87 12.98
CA GLY A 277 -5.09 -42.31 13.13
C GLY A 277 -5.38 -42.92 14.50
N ALA A 278 -4.51 -43.80 14.97
CA ALA A 278 -4.65 -44.46 16.26
C ALA A 278 -4.49 -43.49 17.47
N LEU A 279 -3.52 -42.59 17.41
CA LEU A 279 -3.27 -41.60 18.46
C LEU A 279 -4.41 -40.57 18.60
N ASN A 280 -5.04 -40.19 17.49
CA ASN A 280 -6.18 -39.26 17.51
C ASN A 280 -7.45 -39.97 18.02
N ASP A 281 -7.66 -41.22 17.71
CA ASP A 281 -8.81 -41.98 18.18
C ASP A 281 -8.69 -42.33 19.68
N GLU A 282 -7.46 -42.61 20.15
CA GLU A 282 -7.18 -42.80 21.59
C GLU A 282 -7.32 -41.47 22.36
N ALA A 283 -6.82 -40.35 21.82
CA ALA A 283 -6.96 -39.04 22.44
C ALA A 283 -8.43 -38.58 22.50
N ARG A 284 -9.22 -38.85 21.45
CA ARG A 284 -10.66 -38.57 21.43
C ARG A 284 -11.43 -39.45 22.40
N ALA A 285 -11.07 -40.72 22.53
CA ALA A 285 -11.67 -41.61 23.50
C ALA A 285 -11.34 -41.17 24.93
N ALA A 286 -10.10 -40.80 25.21
CA ALA A 286 -9.70 -40.29 26.51
C ALA A 286 -10.36 -38.94 26.87
N ALA A 287 -10.55 -38.03 25.91
CA ALA A 287 -11.27 -36.79 26.11
C ALA A 287 -12.77 -37.01 26.37
N ALA A 288 -13.39 -37.94 25.66
CA ALA A 288 -14.79 -38.31 25.88
C ALA A 288 -15.01 -38.98 27.25
N GLU A 289 -14.08 -39.81 27.72
CA GLU A 289 -14.09 -40.39 29.07
C GLU A 289 -13.88 -39.34 30.18
N ALA A 290 -13.10 -38.28 29.88
CA ALA A 290 -12.86 -37.18 30.80
C ALA A 290 -13.98 -36.11 30.79
N GLY A 291 -14.99 -36.24 29.95
CA GLY A 291 -16.13 -35.32 29.87
C GLY A 291 -15.75 -33.94 29.27
N LEU A 292 -14.71 -33.87 28.43
CA LEU A 292 -14.23 -32.69 27.74
C LEU A 292 -14.76 -32.61 26.30
#